data_d65ac6da51962c132b3eeb169263dad1
#
_entry.id   d65ac6da51962c132b3eeb169263dad1
#
_cell.length_a   1.000
_cell.length_b   1.000
_cell.length_c   1.000
_cell.angle_alpha   90.00
_cell.angle_beta   90.00
_cell.angle_gamma   90.00
#
_symmetry.space_group_name_H-M   'P 1'
#
loop_
_entity.id
_entity.type
_entity.pdbx_description
1 polymer ?
#
loop_
_entity_poly.entity_id
_entity_poly.type
_entity_poly.pdbx_seq_one_letter_code
_entity_poly.pdbx_strand_id
1 'polypeptide(L)'
;MNKYNINLYTIVFHGGEPLLAGIEYYKDFIRTYEEFFFATGKTINFVMQTNGTLLDKEFTQALFELDISIGISMDTTEATNSRYRVYHNNKSSYNEIKNGIDLCNEIIGNAGILSVINVEDTPIDTYSHLRSLNVNYANLLFPDENHDTILLNDTRGKIGKWLTEMFDLWFFDKDNDKPEIPLFSTLIKLILAIPDGNDIMGKGFGGTMIIETNGDIETNDTLRVCKSGITKSDYNIKNDALDSIKNIPLAELYYFAHHRLSQTCKDCILEDICAGGYLINRYSNKNGFNNESVYCQDIVKLVCHVQNIIAKETDRDLNLQPINVDEVLEDIENNKKTYNENKYLESF
;
A
#
# COMPACT_ATOMS: atom_id res chain seq x y z
N MET A 1 -4.91 12.73 -20.28
CA MET A 1 -6.02 11.76 -20.38
C MET A 1 -6.37 11.45 -21.83
N ASN A 2 -6.72 12.40 -22.69
CA ASN A 2 -7.11 12.11 -24.10
C ASN A 2 -6.05 11.37 -24.91
N LYS A 3 -4.77 11.75 -24.78
CA LYS A 3 -3.64 11.13 -25.51
C LYS A 3 -3.50 9.63 -25.26
N TYR A 4 -3.88 9.15 -24.07
CA TYR A 4 -3.73 7.76 -23.64
C TYR A 4 -5.07 7.04 -23.42
N ASN A 5 -6.16 7.64 -23.84
CA ASN A 5 -7.53 7.12 -23.66
C ASN A 5 -7.87 6.77 -22.18
N ILE A 6 -7.34 7.55 -21.24
CA ILE A 6 -7.64 7.40 -19.81
C ILE A 6 -9.00 8.05 -19.54
N ASN A 7 -9.94 7.29 -18.99
CA ASN A 7 -11.28 7.77 -18.66
C ASN A 7 -11.44 8.13 -17.18
N LEU A 8 -10.66 7.51 -16.31
CA LEU A 8 -10.66 7.75 -14.87
C LEU A 8 -9.25 8.06 -14.42
N TYR A 9 -9.07 9.05 -13.57
CA TYR A 9 -7.83 9.39 -12.91
C TYR A 9 -8.10 9.75 -11.45
N THR A 10 -7.18 9.44 -10.56
CA THR A 10 -7.30 9.83 -9.14
C THR A 10 -6.22 10.84 -8.80
N ILE A 11 -6.61 11.95 -8.21
CA ILE A 11 -5.68 12.92 -7.61
C ILE A 11 -5.73 12.73 -6.11
N VAL A 12 -4.57 12.46 -5.51
CA VAL A 12 -4.43 12.28 -4.07
C VAL A 12 -3.73 13.51 -3.50
N PHE A 13 -4.43 14.28 -2.68
CA PHE A 13 -3.80 15.32 -1.86
C PHE A 13 -3.06 14.65 -0.71
N HIS A 14 -1.75 14.80 -0.74
CA HIS A 14 -0.81 14.18 0.20
C HIS A 14 0.22 15.22 0.67
N GLY A 15 1.46 14.85 0.82
CA GLY A 15 2.55 15.73 1.22
C GLY A 15 2.85 15.60 2.72
N GLY A 16 3.30 16.66 3.35
CA GLY A 16 3.56 16.64 4.80
C GLY A 16 2.27 16.49 5.60
N GLU A 17 1.36 17.45 5.46
CA GLU A 17 -0.02 17.41 5.97
C GLU A 17 -0.91 18.27 5.06
N PRO A 18 -1.80 17.68 4.26
CA PRO A 18 -2.59 18.42 3.28
C PRO A 18 -3.56 19.41 3.93
N LEU A 19 -4.12 19.12 5.11
CA LEU A 19 -5.06 20.02 5.79
C LEU A 19 -4.47 21.39 6.11
N LEU A 20 -3.15 21.53 6.18
CA LEU A 20 -2.47 22.81 6.38
C LEU A 20 -2.65 23.78 5.20
N ALA A 21 -3.02 23.30 4.03
CA ALA A 21 -3.33 24.18 2.89
C ALA A 21 -4.60 25.00 3.10
N GLY A 22 -5.48 24.57 4.01
CA GLY A 22 -6.75 25.21 4.30
C GLY A 22 -7.83 24.92 3.23
N ILE A 23 -9.10 25.06 3.64
CA ILE A 23 -10.24 24.63 2.79
C ILE A 23 -10.36 25.46 1.48
N GLU A 24 -9.97 26.73 1.49
CA GLU A 24 -10.06 27.59 0.31
C GLU A 24 -9.15 27.11 -0.82
N TYR A 25 -8.00 26.49 -0.52
CA TYR A 25 -7.15 25.87 -1.52
C TYR A 25 -7.89 24.77 -2.29
N TYR A 26 -8.63 23.91 -1.60
CA TYR A 26 -9.37 22.81 -2.21
C TYR A 26 -10.56 23.31 -3.00
N LYS A 27 -11.29 24.31 -2.51
CA LYS A 27 -12.37 24.96 -3.26
C LYS A 27 -11.87 25.58 -4.58
N ASP A 28 -10.74 26.27 -4.54
CA ASP A 28 -10.13 26.86 -5.73
C ASP A 28 -9.62 25.79 -6.70
N PHE A 29 -9.04 24.70 -6.19
CA PHE A 29 -8.58 23.58 -6.99
C PHE A 29 -9.74 22.90 -7.71
N ILE A 30 -10.81 22.55 -7.01
CA ILE A 30 -12.00 21.89 -7.60
C ILE A 30 -12.69 22.81 -8.59
N ARG A 31 -12.86 24.11 -8.28
CA ARG A 31 -13.41 25.09 -9.21
C ARG A 31 -12.59 25.15 -10.51
N THR A 32 -11.28 25.19 -10.41
CA THR A 32 -10.39 25.18 -11.59
C THR A 32 -10.53 23.88 -12.39
N TYR A 33 -10.67 22.74 -11.70
CA TYR A 33 -10.94 21.47 -12.35
C TYR A 33 -12.26 21.50 -13.13
N GLU A 34 -13.34 21.98 -12.52
CA GLU A 34 -14.66 22.06 -13.15
C GLU A 34 -14.65 22.93 -14.40
N GLU A 35 -14.00 24.09 -14.35
CA GLU A 35 -13.86 25.00 -15.50
C GLU A 35 -13.15 24.35 -16.69
N PHE A 36 -12.14 23.51 -16.48
CA PHE A 36 -11.33 22.94 -17.54
C PHE A 36 -11.76 21.54 -17.98
N PHE A 37 -12.36 20.74 -17.10
CA PHE A 37 -12.59 19.31 -17.35
C PHE A 37 -14.04 18.92 -17.57
N PHE A 38 -15.02 19.72 -17.14
CA PHE A 38 -16.45 19.40 -17.25
C PHE A 38 -16.88 19.01 -18.68
N ALA A 39 -16.30 19.64 -19.69
CA ALA A 39 -16.61 19.37 -21.08
C ALA A 39 -15.93 18.14 -21.69
N THR A 40 -15.04 17.45 -20.96
CA THR A 40 -14.21 16.37 -21.53
C THR A 40 -14.83 14.98 -21.42
N GLY A 41 -15.89 14.80 -20.62
CA GLY A 41 -16.49 13.50 -20.32
C GLY A 41 -15.55 12.54 -19.57
N LYS A 42 -14.48 13.07 -18.97
CA LYS A 42 -13.50 12.32 -18.15
C LYS A 42 -13.82 12.48 -16.67
N THR A 43 -13.49 11.47 -15.88
CA THR A 43 -13.71 11.48 -14.43
C THR A 43 -12.38 11.61 -13.69
N ILE A 44 -12.32 12.52 -12.74
CA ILE A 44 -11.24 12.61 -11.76
C ILE A 44 -11.84 12.37 -10.38
N ASN A 45 -11.30 11.39 -9.65
CA ASN A 45 -11.59 11.20 -8.24
C ASN A 45 -10.60 12.00 -7.42
N PHE A 46 -11.08 12.66 -6.37
CA PHE A 46 -10.24 13.38 -5.43
C PHE A 46 -10.19 12.62 -4.11
N VAL A 47 -8.99 12.40 -3.62
CA VAL A 47 -8.73 11.70 -2.36
C VAL A 47 -7.75 12.54 -1.54
N MET A 48 -7.91 12.56 -0.25
CA MET A 48 -6.97 13.18 0.69
C MET A 48 -6.44 12.11 1.63
N GLN A 49 -5.11 12.04 1.80
CA GLN A 49 -4.47 11.22 2.82
C GLN A 49 -3.88 12.16 3.88
N THR A 50 -4.44 12.13 5.08
CA THR A 50 -4.13 13.06 6.17
C THR A 50 -3.81 12.32 7.47
N ASN A 51 -3.12 13.00 8.39
CA ASN A 51 -3.00 12.54 9.77
C ASN A 51 -4.29 12.77 10.60
N GLY A 52 -5.28 13.47 10.05
CA GLY A 52 -6.59 13.68 10.65
C GLY A 52 -6.66 14.64 11.82
N THR A 53 -5.52 15.17 12.32
CA THR A 53 -5.48 15.95 13.57
C THR A 53 -6.11 17.35 13.47
N LEU A 54 -6.30 17.85 12.25
CA LEU A 54 -6.88 19.17 11.96
C LEU A 54 -8.32 19.08 11.43
N LEU A 55 -8.91 17.89 11.37
CA LEU A 55 -10.30 17.73 10.97
C LEU A 55 -11.21 18.28 12.08
N ASP A 56 -12.02 19.24 11.72
CA ASP A 56 -13.17 19.70 12.46
C ASP A 56 -14.45 19.52 11.64
N LYS A 57 -15.59 19.84 12.22
CA LYS A 57 -16.89 19.65 11.57
C LYS A 57 -17.04 20.47 10.30
N GLU A 58 -16.56 21.71 10.29
CA GLU A 58 -16.67 22.62 9.16
C GLU A 58 -15.78 22.16 7.99
N PHE A 59 -14.54 21.79 8.31
CA PHE A 59 -13.60 21.29 7.29
C PHE A 59 -14.06 19.94 6.71
N THR A 60 -14.49 19.00 7.55
CA THR A 60 -14.99 17.70 7.10
C THR A 60 -16.24 17.83 6.22
N GLN A 61 -17.18 18.70 6.61
CA GLN A 61 -18.36 19.00 5.80
C GLN A 61 -17.98 19.60 4.43
N ALA A 62 -17.04 20.53 4.41
CA ALA A 62 -16.60 21.15 3.17
C ALA A 62 -15.88 20.17 2.23
N LEU A 63 -15.05 19.26 2.77
CA LEU A 63 -14.43 18.20 1.95
C LEU A 63 -15.48 17.25 1.37
N PHE A 64 -16.49 16.89 2.15
CA PHE A 64 -17.63 16.08 1.68
C PHE A 64 -18.39 16.77 0.53
N GLU A 65 -18.68 18.07 0.66
CA GLU A 65 -19.36 18.87 -0.38
C GLU A 65 -18.54 19.01 -1.67
N LEU A 66 -17.20 18.94 -1.57
CA LEU A 66 -16.26 18.95 -2.69
C LEU A 66 -16.02 17.57 -3.31
N ASP A 67 -16.70 16.53 -2.83
CA ASP A 67 -16.52 15.12 -3.25
C ASP A 67 -15.07 14.65 -3.11
N ILE A 68 -14.40 15.05 -2.00
CA ILE A 68 -13.03 14.63 -1.66
C ILE A 68 -13.12 13.52 -0.63
N SER A 69 -12.76 12.30 -1.02
CA SER A 69 -12.67 11.16 -0.11
C SER A 69 -11.50 11.32 0.86
N ILE A 70 -11.66 10.87 2.11
CA ILE A 70 -10.67 11.07 3.17
C ILE A 70 -10.14 9.71 3.64
N GLY A 71 -8.81 9.54 3.56
CA GLY A 71 -8.06 8.48 4.24
C GLY A 71 -7.30 9.07 5.42
N ILE A 72 -7.38 8.42 6.58
CA ILE A 72 -6.74 8.89 7.80
C ILE A 72 -5.61 7.92 8.18
N SER A 73 -4.43 8.46 8.44
CA SER A 73 -3.29 7.69 8.91
C SER A 73 -3.42 7.42 10.40
N MET A 74 -3.53 6.14 10.79
CA MET A 74 -3.63 5.72 12.18
C MET A 74 -2.88 4.40 12.38
N ASP A 75 -2.20 4.26 13.51
CA ASP A 75 -1.48 3.03 13.80
C ASP A 75 -2.40 1.94 14.41
N THR A 76 -1.85 0.72 14.55
CA THR A 76 -2.57 -0.51 14.85
C THR A 76 -3.40 -0.47 16.14
N THR A 77 -2.90 0.19 17.18
CA THR A 77 -3.60 0.36 18.47
C THR A 77 -3.43 1.78 19.01
N GLU A 78 -4.26 2.16 20.01
CA GLU A 78 -4.07 3.42 20.74
C GLU A 78 -2.69 3.55 21.34
N ALA A 79 -2.14 2.47 21.91
CA ALA A 79 -0.84 2.48 22.56
C ALA A 79 0.29 2.72 21.53
N THR A 80 0.24 2.05 20.39
CA THR A 80 1.20 2.21 19.30
C THR A 80 1.06 3.58 18.64
N ASN A 81 -0.16 4.01 18.36
CA ASN A 81 -0.40 5.34 17.82
C ASN A 81 0.13 6.43 18.76
N SER A 82 -0.09 6.30 20.07
CA SER A 82 0.41 7.25 21.07
C SER A 82 1.93 7.25 21.24
N ARG A 83 2.61 6.17 20.82
CA ARG A 83 4.08 6.09 20.82
C ARG A 83 4.70 6.75 19.60
N TYR A 84 4.12 6.56 18.42
CA TYR A 84 4.76 6.94 17.16
C TYR A 84 4.16 8.21 16.54
N ARG A 85 2.87 8.50 16.79
CA ARG A 85 2.19 9.71 16.28
C ARG A 85 2.04 10.74 17.39
N VAL A 86 3.11 11.47 17.57
CA VAL A 86 3.22 12.48 18.63
C VAL A 86 3.51 13.86 18.04
N TYR A 87 3.04 14.88 18.72
CA TYR A 87 3.40 16.25 18.44
C TYR A 87 4.86 16.55 18.85
N HIS A 88 5.42 17.68 18.42
CA HIS A 88 6.77 18.11 18.80
C HIS A 88 7.00 18.20 20.31
N ASN A 89 5.95 18.32 21.11
CA ASN A 89 5.99 18.32 22.57
C ASN A 89 5.83 16.92 23.20
N ASN A 90 5.93 15.86 22.40
CA ASN A 90 5.75 14.45 22.77
C ASN A 90 4.34 14.09 23.29
N LYS A 91 3.32 14.93 23.09
CA LYS A 91 1.95 14.54 23.38
C LYS A 91 1.42 13.66 22.27
N SER A 92 0.65 12.62 22.63
CA SER A 92 -0.07 11.79 21.69
C SER A 92 -1.07 12.62 20.87
N SER A 93 -1.22 12.28 19.60
CA SER A 93 -2.25 12.82 18.72
C SER A 93 -3.45 11.89 18.56
N TYR A 94 -3.53 10.83 19.35
CA TYR A 94 -4.55 9.79 19.21
C TYR A 94 -5.97 10.33 19.29
N ASN A 95 -6.26 11.15 20.28
CA ASN A 95 -7.62 11.68 20.49
C ASN A 95 -8.08 12.58 19.35
N GLU A 96 -7.17 13.39 18.79
CA GLU A 96 -7.46 14.25 17.66
C GLU A 96 -7.69 13.44 16.39
N ILE A 97 -6.87 12.42 16.14
CA ILE A 97 -7.03 11.49 15.01
C ILE A 97 -8.35 10.73 15.12
N LYS A 98 -8.65 10.19 16.32
CA LYS A 98 -9.92 9.50 16.58
C LYS A 98 -11.12 10.41 16.35
N ASN A 99 -11.07 11.65 16.82
CA ASN A 99 -12.12 12.64 16.57
C ASN A 99 -12.30 12.89 15.05
N GLY A 100 -11.22 12.95 14.29
CA GLY A 100 -11.28 13.06 12.82
C GLY A 100 -11.98 11.86 12.17
N ILE A 101 -11.72 10.64 12.64
CA ILE A 101 -12.43 9.43 12.21
C ILE A 101 -13.92 9.49 12.58
N ASP A 102 -14.25 9.87 13.81
CA ASP A 102 -15.63 10.00 14.28
C ASP A 102 -16.40 11.02 13.42
N LEU A 103 -15.79 12.15 13.07
CA LEU A 103 -16.37 13.16 12.16
C LEU A 103 -16.60 12.62 10.74
N CYS A 104 -15.65 11.86 10.19
CA CYS A 104 -15.84 11.22 8.91
C CYS A 104 -16.99 10.22 8.93
N ASN A 105 -17.12 9.43 9.99
CA ASN A 105 -18.25 8.51 10.16
C ASN A 105 -19.60 9.25 10.29
N GLU A 106 -19.63 10.37 11.04
CA GLU A 106 -20.85 11.16 11.25
C GLU A 106 -21.31 11.88 9.96
N ILE A 107 -20.38 12.51 9.25
CA ILE A 107 -20.69 13.44 8.16
C ILE A 107 -20.70 12.74 6.80
N ILE A 108 -19.71 11.88 6.55
CA ILE A 108 -19.50 11.20 5.27
C ILE A 108 -20.17 9.82 5.28
N GLY A 109 -20.38 9.25 6.46
CA GLY A 109 -20.86 7.88 6.63
C GLY A 109 -19.82 6.80 6.31
N ASN A 110 -18.56 7.20 6.14
CA ASN A 110 -17.46 6.32 5.78
C ASN A 110 -16.15 6.90 6.26
N ALA A 111 -15.39 6.13 7.03
CA ALA A 111 -14.02 6.45 7.38
C ALA A 111 -13.08 5.33 6.90
N GLY A 112 -12.01 5.71 6.18
CA GLY A 112 -10.93 4.82 5.78
C GLY A 112 -9.65 5.13 6.54
N ILE A 113 -8.94 4.09 6.97
CA ILE A 113 -7.63 4.26 7.62
C ILE A 113 -6.50 3.59 6.84
N LEU A 114 -5.31 4.15 7.02
CA LEU A 114 -4.04 3.61 6.56
C LEU A 114 -3.18 3.32 7.79
N SER A 115 -2.75 2.08 7.96
CA SER A 115 -2.02 1.63 9.15
C SER A 115 -0.81 0.79 8.76
N VAL A 116 0.36 1.11 9.31
CA VAL A 116 1.54 0.25 9.17
C VAL A 116 1.45 -0.90 10.18
N ILE A 117 1.69 -2.11 9.71
CA ILE A 117 1.68 -3.32 10.56
C ILE A 117 2.76 -3.19 11.63
N ASN A 118 2.37 -3.31 12.91
CA ASN A 118 3.27 -3.37 14.04
C ASN A 118 3.10 -4.72 14.75
N VAL A 119 4.13 -5.57 14.66
CA VAL A 119 4.13 -6.91 15.26
C VAL A 119 4.30 -6.93 16.78
N GLU A 120 4.50 -5.78 17.42
CA GLU A 120 4.46 -5.65 18.88
C GLU A 120 3.02 -5.66 19.42
N ASP A 121 2.06 -5.23 18.60
CA ASP A 121 0.63 -5.35 18.90
C ASP A 121 0.12 -6.72 18.50
N THR A 122 -0.80 -7.29 19.30
CA THR A 122 -1.42 -8.55 18.90
C THR A 122 -2.45 -8.32 17.80
N PRO A 123 -2.66 -9.30 16.88
CA PRO A 123 -3.70 -9.20 15.85
C PRO A 123 -5.09 -8.98 16.45
N ILE A 124 -5.40 -9.61 17.60
CA ILE A 124 -6.69 -9.46 18.28
C ILE A 124 -6.91 -8.04 18.82
N ASP A 125 -5.87 -7.42 19.41
CA ASP A 125 -5.96 -6.04 19.89
C ASP A 125 -6.13 -5.06 18.73
N THR A 126 -5.35 -5.28 17.66
CA THR A 126 -5.45 -4.48 16.42
C THR A 126 -6.85 -4.60 15.79
N TYR A 127 -7.34 -5.82 15.60
CA TYR A 127 -8.68 -6.03 15.02
C TYR A 127 -9.79 -5.43 15.89
N SER A 128 -9.71 -5.62 17.19
CA SER A 128 -10.65 -5.03 18.16
C SER A 128 -10.63 -3.49 18.10
N HIS A 129 -9.44 -2.90 17.95
CA HIS A 129 -9.29 -1.47 17.80
C HIS A 129 -9.94 -0.97 16.50
N LEU A 130 -9.65 -1.62 15.35
CA LEU A 130 -10.29 -1.29 14.07
C LEU A 130 -11.82 -1.36 14.14
N ARG A 131 -12.36 -2.40 14.77
CA ARG A 131 -13.81 -2.54 15.00
C ARG A 131 -14.36 -1.41 15.87
N SER A 132 -13.64 -1.00 16.91
CA SER A 132 -14.06 0.08 17.82
C SER A 132 -14.10 1.46 17.15
N LEU A 133 -13.31 1.67 16.09
CA LEU A 133 -13.28 2.92 15.31
C LEU A 133 -14.42 3.01 14.29
N ASN A 134 -15.18 1.92 14.09
CA ASN A 134 -16.26 1.84 13.10
C ASN A 134 -15.82 2.29 11.69
N VAL A 135 -14.61 1.88 11.28
CA VAL A 135 -14.09 2.19 9.95
C VAL A 135 -14.60 1.18 8.92
N ASN A 136 -14.88 1.64 7.71
CA ASN A 136 -15.32 0.79 6.61
C ASN A 136 -14.16 0.18 5.82
N TYR A 137 -12.97 0.76 5.95
CA TYR A 137 -11.80 0.41 5.15
C TYR A 137 -10.53 0.55 5.98
N ALA A 138 -9.73 -0.51 6.04
CA ALA A 138 -8.45 -0.52 6.74
C ALA A 138 -7.35 -1.06 5.83
N ASN A 139 -6.50 -0.17 5.32
CA ASN A 139 -5.35 -0.57 4.51
C ASN A 139 -4.15 -0.85 5.41
N LEU A 140 -3.77 -2.13 5.50
CA LEU A 140 -2.62 -2.60 6.28
C LEU A 140 -1.38 -2.61 5.40
N LEU A 141 -0.38 -1.83 5.76
CA LEU A 141 0.86 -1.68 5.00
C LEU A 141 1.99 -2.48 5.65
N PHE A 142 2.79 -3.15 4.82
CA PHE A 142 4.09 -3.65 5.26
C PHE A 142 5.00 -2.48 5.65
N PRO A 143 5.88 -2.65 6.66
CA PRO A 143 6.89 -1.63 6.95
C PRO A 143 7.81 -1.39 5.75
N ASP A 144 8.27 -0.15 5.61
CA ASP A 144 9.15 0.31 4.53
C ASP A 144 10.61 -0.15 4.74
N GLU A 145 10.81 -1.43 5.06
CA GLU A 145 12.12 -2.03 5.21
C GLU A 145 12.62 -2.64 3.90
N ASN A 146 13.93 -2.67 3.74
CA ASN A 146 14.63 -3.30 2.61
C ASN A 146 15.82 -4.13 3.08
N HIS A 147 16.60 -4.70 2.18
CA HIS A 147 17.73 -5.57 2.54
C HIS A 147 18.83 -4.87 3.35
N ASP A 148 18.93 -3.53 3.26
CA ASP A 148 19.94 -2.78 3.99
C ASP A 148 19.44 -2.33 5.39
N THR A 149 18.12 -2.26 5.61
CA THR A 149 17.51 -1.74 6.84
C THR A 149 16.87 -2.80 7.73
N ILE A 150 16.40 -3.90 7.17
CA ILE A 150 15.63 -4.95 7.89
C ILE A 150 16.36 -5.50 9.13
N LEU A 151 17.69 -5.50 9.12
CA LEU A 151 18.49 -6.00 10.24
C LEU A 151 18.40 -5.12 11.50
N LEU A 152 17.92 -3.88 11.36
CA LEU A 152 17.77 -2.95 12.50
C LEU A 152 16.59 -3.34 13.39
N ASN A 153 15.52 -3.89 12.78
CA ASN A 153 14.28 -4.26 13.45
C ASN A 153 13.78 -5.62 12.95
N ASP A 154 14.54 -6.69 13.09
CA ASP A 154 14.23 -7.97 12.44
C ASP A 154 12.79 -8.46 12.70
N THR A 155 11.88 -8.09 11.79
CA THR A 155 10.47 -8.47 11.80
C THR A 155 10.16 -9.66 10.89
N ARG A 156 11.17 -10.21 10.20
CA ARG A 156 11.03 -11.34 9.28
C ARG A 156 10.45 -12.57 10.00
N GLY A 157 9.45 -13.16 9.37
CA GLY A 157 8.71 -14.30 9.88
C GLY A 157 7.69 -13.98 10.99
N LYS A 158 7.74 -12.76 11.58
CA LYS A 158 6.77 -12.29 12.58
C LYS A 158 5.55 -11.68 11.90
N ILE A 159 5.76 -10.91 10.82
CA ILE A 159 4.68 -10.29 10.05
C ILE A 159 3.78 -11.35 9.43
N GLY A 160 4.35 -12.42 8.85
CA GLY A 160 3.55 -13.51 8.27
C GLY A 160 2.67 -14.20 9.31
N LYS A 161 3.20 -14.47 10.51
CA LYS A 161 2.41 -15.01 11.62
C LYS A 161 1.31 -14.04 12.03
N TRP A 162 1.64 -12.77 12.20
CA TRP A 162 0.70 -11.73 12.56
C TRP A 162 -0.43 -11.61 11.53
N LEU A 163 -0.09 -11.60 10.23
CA LEU A 163 -1.05 -11.49 9.14
C LEU A 163 -1.97 -12.70 9.02
N THR A 164 -1.47 -13.93 9.27
CA THR A 164 -2.33 -15.13 9.25
C THR A 164 -3.36 -15.10 10.37
N GLU A 165 -2.97 -14.70 11.58
CA GLU A 165 -3.90 -14.54 12.72
C GLU A 165 -4.90 -13.39 12.46
N MET A 166 -4.45 -12.28 11.88
CA MET A 166 -5.32 -11.15 11.52
C MET A 166 -6.32 -11.52 10.41
N PHE A 167 -5.87 -12.31 9.42
CA PHE A 167 -6.75 -12.85 8.39
C PHE A 167 -7.85 -13.72 8.98
N ASP A 168 -7.53 -14.61 9.92
CA ASP A 168 -8.52 -15.48 10.56
C ASP A 168 -9.57 -14.68 11.31
N LEU A 169 -9.15 -13.67 12.08
CA LEU A 169 -10.05 -12.78 12.79
C LEU A 169 -11.02 -12.06 11.84
N TRP A 170 -10.49 -11.55 10.73
CA TRP A 170 -11.27 -10.84 9.72
C TRP A 170 -12.17 -11.79 8.91
N PHE A 171 -11.62 -12.92 8.44
CA PHE A 171 -12.33 -13.84 7.56
C PHE A 171 -13.50 -14.52 8.23
N PHE A 172 -13.32 -14.96 9.47
CA PHE A 172 -14.36 -15.64 10.24
C PHE A 172 -15.30 -14.71 10.99
N ASP A 173 -15.06 -13.40 11.01
CA ASP A 173 -16.03 -12.41 11.50
C ASP A 173 -17.25 -12.39 10.56
N LYS A 174 -18.42 -12.73 11.11
CA LYS A 174 -19.69 -12.78 10.38
C LYS A 174 -20.45 -11.47 10.37
N ASP A 175 -19.92 -10.45 11.05
CA ASP A 175 -20.53 -9.13 11.06
C ASP A 175 -20.39 -8.46 9.68
N ASN A 176 -21.51 -7.98 9.16
CA ASN A 176 -21.54 -7.30 7.86
C ASN A 176 -20.86 -5.92 7.90
N ASP A 177 -20.74 -5.35 9.11
CA ASP A 177 -20.12 -4.03 9.32
C ASP A 177 -18.61 -4.10 9.59
N LYS A 178 -17.99 -5.27 9.36
CA LYS A 178 -16.53 -5.40 9.47
C LYS A 178 -15.82 -4.57 8.40
N PRO A 179 -14.64 -4.01 8.71
CA PRO A 179 -13.88 -3.23 7.72
C PRO A 179 -13.43 -4.10 6.55
N GLU A 180 -13.47 -3.54 5.36
CA GLU A 180 -12.75 -4.09 4.22
C GLU A 180 -11.25 -3.96 4.45
N ILE A 181 -10.50 -5.05 4.29
CA ILE A 181 -9.03 -5.07 4.35
C ILE A 181 -8.51 -5.48 2.97
N PRO A 182 -8.09 -4.53 2.11
CA PRO A 182 -7.73 -4.79 0.71
C PRO A 182 -6.61 -5.81 0.54
N LEU A 183 -5.68 -5.88 1.48
CA LEU A 183 -4.62 -6.89 1.47
C LEU A 183 -5.22 -8.30 1.40
N PHE A 184 -6.29 -8.55 2.13
CA PHE A 184 -6.92 -9.87 2.21
C PHE A 184 -7.89 -10.11 1.04
N SER A 185 -8.71 -9.14 0.69
CA SER A 185 -9.65 -9.30 -0.42
C SER A 185 -8.95 -9.42 -1.77
N THR A 186 -7.89 -8.64 -2.02
CA THR A 186 -7.04 -8.81 -3.20
C THR A 186 -6.38 -10.18 -3.22
N LEU A 187 -5.83 -10.64 -2.09
CA LEU A 187 -5.22 -11.96 -2.00
C LEU A 187 -6.21 -13.10 -2.32
N ILE A 188 -7.42 -13.04 -1.76
CA ILE A 188 -8.48 -14.01 -2.06
C ILE A 188 -8.79 -14.03 -3.56
N LYS A 189 -8.97 -12.87 -4.18
CA LYS A 189 -9.25 -12.77 -5.63
C LYS A 189 -8.12 -13.38 -6.46
N LEU A 190 -6.86 -13.08 -6.14
CA LEU A 190 -5.71 -13.64 -6.85
C LEU A 190 -5.62 -15.16 -6.72
N ILE A 191 -5.88 -15.70 -5.52
CA ILE A 191 -5.93 -17.16 -5.30
C ILE A 191 -7.05 -17.81 -6.13
N LEU A 192 -8.18 -17.14 -6.30
CA LEU A 192 -9.30 -17.56 -7.11
C LEU A 192 -9.11 -17.29 -8.62
N ALA A 193 -7.92 -16.85 -9.03
CA ALA A 193 -7.60 -16.45 -10.40
C ALA A 193 -8.51 -15.33 -10.95
N ILE A 194 -9.08 -14.51 -10.08
CA ILE A 194 -9.81 -13.30 -10.44
C ILE A 194 -8.77 -12.18 -10.63
N PRO A 195 -8.73 -11.53 -11.80
CA PRO A 195 -7.76 -10.46 -12.04
C PRO A 195 -7.88 -9.33 -11.01
N ASP A 196 -6.82 -9.14 -10.24
CA ASP A 196 -6.67 -8.05 -9.27
C ASP A 196 -5.17 -7.78 -9.09
N GLY A 197 -4.81 -6.78 -8.31
CA GLY A 197 -3.44 -6.47 -7.94
C GLY A 197 -3.28 -5.03 -7.49
N ASN A 198 -2.24 -4.83 -6.72
CA ASN A 198 -1.85 -3.53 -6.20
C ASN A 198 -0.31 -3.46 -6.10
N ASP A 199 0.23 -2.44 -5.45
CA ASP A 199 1.69 -2.28 -5.30
C ASP A 199 2.36 -3.39 -4.47
N ILE A 200 1.57 -4.22 -3.76
CA ILE A 200 2.08 -5.26 -2.84
C ILE A 200 2.02 -6.64 -3.48
N MET A 201 1.01 -6.93 -4.31
CA MET A 201 0.79 -8.27 -4.89
C MET A 201 -0.02 -8.23 -6.18
N GLY A 202 0.05 -9.31 -6.94
CA GLY A 202 -0.59 -9.44 -8.25
C GLY A 202 0.23 -8.77 -9.36
N LYS A 203 -0.04 -9.16 -10.61
CA LYS A 203 0.68 -8.65 -11.79
C LYS A 203 0.08 -7.34 -12.32
N GLY A 204 -0.33 -6.45 -11.43
CA GLY A 204 -0.76 -5.09 -11.78
C GLY A 204 0.39 -4.19 -12.26
N PHE A 205 0.03 -3.00 -12.70
CA PHE A 205 0.99 -1.96 -13.04
C PHE A 205 0.93 -0.87 -11.98
N GLY A 206 2.07 -0.41 -11.50
CA GLY A 206 2.15 0.81 -10.70
C GLY A 206 1.60 2.00 -11.49
N GLY A 207 0.95 2.92 -10.81
CA GLY A 207 0.28 4.04 -11.49
C GLY A 207 0.48 5.40 -10.82
N THR A 208 1.33 5.46 -9.80
CA THR A 208 1.52 6.68 -9.01
C THR A 208 2.63 7.56 -9.59
N MET A 209 2.35 8.85 -9.67
CA MET A 209 3.29 9.92 -9.99
C MET A 209 3.11 11.00 -8.93
N ILE A 210 4.21 11.55 -8.44
CA ILE A 210 4.21 12.63 -7.44
C ILE A 210 4.46 13.97 -8.15
N ILE A 211 3.70 14.96 -7.78
CA ILE A 211 3.96 16.35 -8.10
C ILE A 211 4.26 17.06 -6.79
N GLU A 212 5.50 17.49 -6.61
CA GLU A 212 5.94 18.19 -5.42
C GLU A 212 5.39 19.63 -5.37
N THR A 213 5.42 20.24 -4.20
CA THR A 213 4.91 21.61 -4.00
C THR A 213 5.63 22.67 -4.84
N ASN A 214 6.88 22.43 -5.24
CA ASN A 214 7.65 23.27 -6.16
C ASN A 214 7.37 22.99 -7.64
N GLY A 215 6.57 21.94 -7.92
CA GLY A 215 6.20 21.49 -9.26
C GLY A 215 7.09 20.40 -9.85
N ASP A 216 8.08 19.89 -9.12
CA ASP A 216 8.91 18.78 -9.59
C ASP A 216 8.08 17.51 -9.79
N ILE A 217 8.35 16.77 -10.86
CA ILE A 217 7.71 15.51 -11.19
C ILE A 217 8.62 14.39 -10.70
N GLU A 218 8.14 13.60 -9.74
CA GLU A 218 8.86 12.47 -9.19
C GLU A 218 8.06 11.18 -9.36
N THR A 219 8.74 10.04 -9.24
CA THR A 219 8.08 8.74 -9.12
C THR A 219 7.51 8.56 -7.70
N ASN A 220 7.07 7.37 -7.33
CA ASN A 220 6.49 7.10 -6.02
C ASN A 220 7.46 7.49 -4.89
N ASP A 221 6.99 8.28 -3.93
CA ASP A 221 7.76 8.85 -2.83
C ASP A 221 8.24 7.79 -1.81
N THR A 222 7.57 6.65 -1.70
CA THR A 222 8.01 5.55 -0.83
C THR A 222 9.40 5.02 -1.21
N LEU A 223 9.81 5.18 -2.47
CA LEU A 223 11.16 4.81 -2.93
C LEU A 223 12.28 5.67 -2.29
N ARG A 224 11.94 6.78 -1.63
CA ARG A 224 12.91 7.62 -0.91
C ARG A 224 13.62 6.89 0.23
N VAL A 225 12.98 5.86 0.81
CA VAL A 225 13.60 5.03 1.86
C VAL A 225 14.75 4.16 1.33
N CYS A 226 14.78 3.89 0.02
CA CYS A 226 15.84 3.09 -0.59
C CYS A 226 17.16 3.85 -0.65
N LYS A 227 17.11 5.12 -1.07
CA LYS A 227 18.31 5.96 -1.20
C LYS A 227 17.90 7.44 -1.26
N SER A 228 18.64 8.28 -0.56
CA SER A 228 18.42 9.74 -0.60
C SER A 228 18.44 10.28 -2.03
N GLY A 229 17.39 11.01 -2.43
CA GLY A 229 17.28 11.64 -3.73
C GLY A 229 17.02 10.69 -4.91
N ILE A 230 16.76 9.42 -4.67
CA ILE A 230 16.52 8.42 -5.74
C ILE A 230 15.32 8.78 -6.62
N THR A 231 14.30 9.43 -6.07
CA THR A 231 13.07 9.79 -6.79
C THR A 231 13.16 11.08 -7.58
N LYS A 232 14.20 11.91 -7.32
CA LYS A 232 14.36 13.21 -7.97
C LYS A 232 14.54 13.08 -9.46
N SER A 233 13.91 13.98 -10.20
CA SER A 233 14.07 14.10 -11.65
C SER A 233 14.37 15.55 -12.03
N ASP A 234 14.74 15.77 -13.29
CA ASP A 234 14.94 17.10 -13.87
C ASP A 234 13.64 17.69 -14.48
N TYR A 235 12.50 17.01 -14.30
CA TYR A 235 11.21 17.45 -14.86
C TYR A 235 10.38 18.25 -13.87
N ASN A 236 9.74 19.31 -14.37
CA ASN A 236 8.86 20.18 -13.58
C ASN A 236 7.63 20.57 -14.39
N ILE A 237 6.44 20.51 -13.78
CA ILE A 237 5.15 20.80 -14.46
C ILE A 237 5.06 22.19 -15.09
N LYS A 238 5.91 23.14 -14.70
CA LYS A 238 5.96 24.48 -15.30
C LYS A 238 6.51 24.48 -16.72
N ASN A 239 7.37 23.50 -17.02
CA ASN A 239 8.12 23.45 -18.29
C ASN A 239 7.88 22.15 -19.06
N ASP A 240 7.43 21.10 -18.38
CA ASP A 240 7.37 19.76 -18.93
C ASP A 240 5.93 19.20 -18.88
N ALA A 241 5.61 18.33 -19.81
CA ALA A 241 4.35 17.61 -19.78
C ALA A 241 4.37 16.49 -18.74
N LEU A 242 3.24 16.17 -18.12
CA LEU A 242 3.13 15.10 -17.12
C LEU A 242 3.65 13.75 -17.63
N ASP A 243 3.52 13.47 -18.93
CA ASP A 243 4.00 12.22 -19.52
C ASP A 243 5.53 12.14 -19.66
N SER A 244 6.28 13.17 -19.27
CA SER A 244 7.73 13.12 -19.11
C SER A 244 8.18 12.11 -18.05
N ILE A 245 7.30 11.76 -17.10
CA ILE A 245 7.54 10.72 -16.09
C ILE A 245 8.02 9.38 -16.70
N LYS A 246 7.54 9.01 -17.88
CA LYS A 246 7.95 7.78 -18.58
C LYS A 246 9.40 7.77 -19.05
N ASN A 247 10.06 8.94 -19.06
CA ASN A 247 11.48 9.06 -19.39
C ASN A 247 12.39 8.87 -18.16
N ILE A 248 11.78 8.71 -16.97
CA ILE A 248 12.50 8.45 -15.71
C ILE A 248 12.67 6.93 -15.57
N PRO A 249 13.90 6.39 -15.60
CA PRO A 249 14.11 4.94 -15.54
C PRO A 249 13.52 4.29 -14.27
N LEU A 250 13.58 5.01 -13.14
CA LEU A 250 13.00 4.52 -11.89
C LEU A 250 11.45 4.46 -11.96
N ALA A 251 10.81 5.39 -12.65
CA ALA A 251 9.36 5.36 -12.86
C ALA A 251 8.96 4.17 -13.73
N GLU A 252 9.70 3.89 -14.80
CA GLU A 252 9.49 2.70 -15.61
C GLU A 252 9.65 1.42 -14.79
N LEU A 253 10.70 1.33 -13.96
CA LEU A 253 10.89 0.20 -13.06
C LEU A 253 9.72 0.04 -12.08
N TYR A 254 9.25 1.13 -11.47
CA TYR A 254 8.12 1.11 -10.54
C TYR A 254 6.82 0.68 -11.23
N TYR A 255 6.51 1.24 -12.40
CA TYR A 255 5.28 0.90 -13.13
C TYR A 255 5.23 -0.57 -13.57
N PHE A 256 6.38 -1.18 -13.83
CA PHE A 256 6.50 -2.58 -14.25
C PHE A 256 7.12 -3.48 -13.14
N ALA A 257 7.07 -3.06 -11.88
CA ALA A 257 7.75 -3.75 -10.79
C ALA A 257 7.39 -5.24 -10.71
N HIS A 258 6.11 -5.56 -10.87
CA HIS A 258 5.59 -6.93 -10.83
C HIS A 258 5.85 -7.77 -12.09
N HIS A 259 6.43 -7.15 -13.13
CA HIS A 259 6.88 -7.81 -14.35
C HIS A 259 8.42 -7.86 -14.46
N ARG A 260 9.14 -7.15 -13.59
CA ARG A 260 10.61 -7.09 -13.53
C ARG A 260 11.11 -7.72 -12.24
N LEU A 261 11.04 -9.05 -12.22
CA LEU A 261 11.34 -9.87 -11.06
C LEU A 261 12.75 -10.45 -11.10
N SER A 262 13.32 -10.78 -9.92
CA SER A 262 14.49 -11.65 -9.82
C SER A 262 14.19 -13.03 -10.40
N GLN A 263 15.21 -13.77 -10.79
CA GLN A 263 14.98 -15.09 -11.35
C GLN A 263 14.32 -16.03 -10.33
N THR A 264 14.73 -15.97 -9.07
CA THR A 264 14.09 -16.72 -7.97
C THR A 264 12.58 -16.46 -7.90
N CYS A 265 12.14 -15.20 -8.06
CA CYS A 265 10.72 -14.88 -8.07
C CYS A 265 9.99 -15.38 -9.32
N LYS A 266 10.64 -15.35 -10.50
CA LYS A 266 10.06 -15.87 -11.76
C LYS A 266 9.82 -17.38 -11.73
N ASP A 267 10.66 -18.11 -11.01
CA ASP A 267 10.57 -19.56 -10.91
C ASP A 267 9.77 -20.02 -9.67
N CYS A 268 9.21 -19.07 -8.91
CA CYS A 268 8.43 -19.35 -7.73
C CYS A 268 6.99 -19.76 -8.11
N ILE A 269 6.47 -20.81 -7.49
CA ILE A 269 5.07 -21.26 -7.68
C ILE A 269 4.04 -20.18 -7.33
N LEU A 270 4.40 -19.21 -6.51
CA LEU A 270 3.54 -18.10 -6.10
C LEU A 270 3.73 -16.84 -6.95
N GLU A 271 4.44 -16.90 -8.09
CA GLU A 271 4.76 -15.73 -8.90
C GLU A 271 3.53 -14.91 -9.28
N ASP A 272 2.45 -15.56 -9.72
CA ASP A 272 1.23 -14.88 -10.17
C ASP A 272 0.47 -14.18 -9.03
N ILE A 273 0.63 -14.64 -7.81
CA ILE A 273 -0.03 -14.08 -6.62
C ILE A 273 0.85 -13.03 -5.95
N CYS A 274 2.07 -13.41 -5.57
CA CYS A 274 3.01 -12.53 -4.86
C CYS A 274 3.60 -11.44 -5.76
N ALA A 275 3.95 -11.80 -7.01
CA ALA A 275 4.59 -10.94 -8.01
C ALA A 275 5.79 -10.13 -7.46
N GLY A 276 6.58 -10.77 -6.57
CA GLY A 276 7.78 -10.19 -5.96
C GLY A 276 7.53 -9.25 -4.78
N GLY A 277 6.29 -9.02 -4.39
CA GLY A 277 5.96 -8.11 -3.28
C GLY A 277 6.22 -6.65 -3.60
N TYR A 278 6.12 -5.80 -2.58
CA TYR A 278 6.31 -4.36 -2.70
C TYR A 278 7.75 -4.00 -3.13
N LEU A 279 7.89 -3.10 -4.11
CA LEU A 279 9.17 -2.83 -4.75
C LEU A 279 10.26 -2.37 -3.77
N ILE A 280 9.93 -1.49 -2.81
CA ILE A 280 10.91 -1.00 -1.83
C ILE A 280 11.51 -2.12 -0.99
N ASN A 281 10.72 -3.15 -0.67
CA ASN A 281 11.17 -4.29 0.13
C ASN A 281 12.17 -5.21 -0.64
N ARG A 282 12.35 -4.97 -1.93
CA ARG A 282 13.31 -5.70 -2.79
C ARG A 282 14.66 -5.00 -2.89
N TYR A 283 14.77 -3.74 -2.43
CA TYR A 283 15.97 -2.94 -2.63
C TYR A 283 17.15 -3.42 -1.79
N SER A 284 18.34 -3.36 -2.38
CA SER A 284 19.63 -3.40 -1.69
C SER A 284 20.65 -2.51 -2.40
N ASN A 285 21.57 -1.93 -1.66
CA ASN A 285 22.68 -1.18 -2.25
C ASN A 285 23.55 -2.02 -3.19
N LYS A 286 23.59 -3.35 -2.97
CA LYS A 286 24.41 -4.28 -3.76
C LYS A 286 23.77 -4.65 -5.10
N ASN A 287 22.46 -4.94 -5.14
CA ASN A 287 21.78 -5.52 -6.29
C ASN A 287 20.64 -4.63 -6.83
N GLY A 288 20.47 -3.40 -6.30
CA GLY A 288 19.30 -2.58 -6.59
C GLY A 288 18.02 -3.29 -6.22
N PHE A 289 17.06 -3.34 -7.12
CA PHE A 289 15.75 -3.97 -6.94
C PHE A 289 15.68 -5.43 -7.44
N ASN A 290 16.81 -6.01 -7.86
CA ASN A 290 16.85 -7.38 -8.36
C ASN A 290 17.07 -8.40 -7.23
N ASN A 291 16.13 -8.41 -6.29
CA ASN A 291 16.08 -9.33 -5.15
C ASN A 291 14.63 -9.77 -4.90
N GLU A 292 14.46 -10.81 -4.09
CA GLU A 292 13.18 -11.11 -3.45
C GLU A 292 12.88 -10.03 -2.40
N SER A 293 11.60 -9.87 -2.05
CA SER A 293 11.20 -9.04 -0.91
C SER A 293 11.87 -9.53 0.39
N VAL A 294 12.27 -8.61 1.27
CA VAL A 294 12.71 -8.97 2.64
C VAL A 294 11.62 -9.69 3.42
N TYR A 295 10.36 -9.54 3.02
CA TYR A 295 9.20 -10.21 3.59
C TYR A 295 8.75 -11.44 2.78
N CYS A 296 9.61 -11.99 1.91
CA CYS A 296 9.27 -13.14 1.07
C CYS A 296 8.67 -14.29 1.88
N GLN A 297 9.31 -14.70 2.99
CA GLN A 297 8.82 -15.77 3.86
C GLN A 297 7.46 -15.44 4.50
N ASP A 298 7.23 -14.18 4.85
CA ASP A 298 5.99 -13.71 5.46
C ASP A 298 4.83 -13.74 4.46
N ILE A 299 5.09 -13.31 3.23
CA ILE A 299 4.11 -13.36 2.13
C ILE A 299 3.78 -14.81 1.78
N VAL A 300 4.78 -15.70 1.68
CA VAL A 300 4.58 -17.15 1.43
C VAL A 300 3.66 -17.74 2.51
N LYS A 301 3.94 -17.47 3.79
CA LYS A 301 3.10 -17.96 4.90
C LYS A 301 1.66 -17.47 4.77
N LEU A 302 1.45 -16.19 4.47
CA LEU A 302 0.12 -15.63 4.31
C LEU A 302 -0.60 -16.26 3.13
N VAL A 303 0.02 -16.34 1.94
CA VAL A 303 -0.60 -16.89 0.73
C VAL A 303 -1.02 -18.35 0.95
N CYS A 304 -0.10 -19.19 1.46
CA CYS A 304 -0.39 -20.60 1.72
C CYS A 304 -1.51 -20.75 2.77
N HIS A 305 -1.48 -19.97 3.84
CA HIS A 305 -2.52 -20.00 4.87
C HIS A 305 -3.90 -19.67 4.30
N VAL A 306 -4.01 -18.57 3.56
CA VAL A 306 -5.27 -18.13 2.95
C VAL A 306 -5.76 -19.15 1.92
N GLN A 307 -4.88 -19.66 1.07
CA GLN A 307 -5.26 -20.69 0.10
C GLN A 307 -5.78 -21.96 0.78
N ASN A 308 -5.12 -22.40 1.86
CA ASN A 308 -5.54 -23.60 2.60
C ASN A 308 -6.90 -23.41 3.29
N ILE A 309 -7.18 -22.20 3.79
CA ILE A 309 -8.51 -21.86 4.34
C ILE A 309 -9.56 -21.87 3.23
N ILE A 310 -9.32 -21.20 2.10
CA ILE A 310 -10.26 -21.16 0.99
C ILE A 310 -10.52 -22.57 0.46
N ALA A 311 -9.48 -23.39 0.27
CA ALA A 311 -9.62 -24.77 -0.20
C ALA A 311 -10.46 -25.65 0.76
N LYS A 312 -10.44 -25.35 2.07
CA LYS A 312 -11.23 -26.05 3.08
C LYS A 312 -12.66 -25.56 3.18
N GLU A 313 -12.88 -24.24 3.10
CA GLU A 313 -14.18 -23.60 3.32
C GLU A 313 -15.04 -23.54 2.06
N THR A 314 -14.44 -23.73 0.86
CA THR A 314 -15.17 -23.76 -0.40
C THR A 314 -15.41 -25.22 -0.84
N ASP A 315 -16.57 -25.46 -1.47
CA ASP A 315 -16.88 -26.77 -2.03
C ASP A 315 -15.84 -27.19 -3.08
N ARG A 316 -15.69 -28.52 -3.24
CA ARG A 316 -14.72 -29.20 -4.12
C ARG A 316 -14.70 -28.73 -5.59
N ASP A 317 -15.67 -27.91 -5.99
CA ASP A 317 -15.80 -27.41 -7.37
C ASP A 317 -14.70 -26.44 -7.82
N LEU A 318 -13.98 -25.79 -6.88
CA LEU A 318 -12.89 -24.85 -7.23
C LEU A 318 -11.56 -25.53 -7.59
N ASN A 319 -11.44 -26.86 -7.37
CA ASN A 319 -10.22 -27.65 -7.62
C ASN A 319 -8.92 -27.00 -7.03
N LEU A 320 -9.08 -26.22 -5.97
CA LEU A 320 -7.99 -25.54 -5.29
C LEU A 320 -7.29 -26.54 -4.35
N GLN A 321 -5.99 -26.74 -4.57
CA GLN A 321 -5.20 -27.68 -3.74
C GLN A 321 -4.54 -26.92 -2.58
N PRO A 322 -4.47 -27.54 -1.39
CA PRO A 322 -3.65 -27.04 -0.30
C PRO A 322 -2.16 -26.95 -0.69
N ILE A 323 -1.48 -25.94 -0.20
CA ILE A 323 -0.04 -25.72 -0.40
C ILE A 323 0.70 -25.89 0.92
N ASN A 324 1.82 -26.61 0.88
CA ASN A 324 2.72 -26.75 2.02
C ASN A 324 3.72 -25.58 2.04
N VAL A 325 3.70 -24.80 3.12
CA VAL A 325 4.58 -23.63 3.30
C VAL A 325 6.05 -24.03 3.26
N ASP A 326 6.43 -25.13 3.93
CA ASP A 326 7.84 -25.52 4.05
C ASP A 326 8.39 -25.97 2.68
N GLU A 327 7.60 -26.69 1.87
CA GLU A 327 7.98 -27.08 0.52
C GLU A 327 8.23 -25.83 -0.37
N VAL A 328 7.35 -24.84 -0.32
CA VAL A 328 7.52 -23.59 -1.10
C VAL A 328 8.78 -22.84 -0.65
N LEU A 329 9.03 -22.75 0.65
CA LEU A 329 10.22 -22.08 1.18
C LEU A 329 11.51 -22.84 0.82
N GLU A 330 11.48 -24.16 0.83
CA GLU A 330 12.62 -25.00 0.41
C GLU A 330 12.94 -24.81 -1.08
N ASP A 331 11.93 -24.77 -1.95
CA ASP A 331 12.10 -24.53 -3.37
C ASP A 331 12.72 -23.14 -3.63
N ILE A 332 12.25 -22.11 -2.93
CA ILE A 332 12.81 -20.76 -3.03
C ILE A 332 14.29 -20.74 -2.63
N GLU A 333 14.65 -21.39 -1.53
CA GLU A 333 16.04 -21.44 -1.07
C GLU A 333 16.96 -22.26 -2.00
N ASN A 334 16.45 -23.33 -2.60
CA ASN A 334 17.16 -24.12 -3.61
C ASN A 334 17.40 -23.29 -4.89
N ASN A 335 16.41 -22.55 -5.35
CA ASN A 335 16.54 -21.66 -6.49
C ASN A 335 17.59 -20.59 -6.22
N LYS A 336 17.60 -19.94 -5.05
CA LYS A 336 18.62 -18.95 -4.66
C LYS A 336 20.04 -19.50 -4.73
N LYS A 337 20.25 -20.72 -4.20
CA LYS A 337 21.58 -21.38 -4.25
C LYS A 337 22.04 -21.59 -5.68
N THR A 338 21.19 -22.14 -6.54
CA THR A 338 21.46 -22.40 -7.96
C THR A 338 21.87 -21.13 -8.72
N TYR A 339 21.15 -20.01 -8.51
CA TYR A 339 21.46 -18.74 -9.18
C TYR A 339 22.74 -18.10 -8.63
N ASN A 340 23.03 -18.20 -7.35
CA ASN A 340 24.30 -17.71 -6.78
C ASN A 340 25.50 -18.50 -7.30
N GLU A 341 25.39 -19.80 -7.46
CA GLU A 341 26.43 -20.66 -8.02
C GLU A 341 26.68 -20.36 -9.50
N ASN A 342 25.61 -20.20 -10.30
CA ASN A 342 25.72 -19.84 -11.71
C ASN A 342 26.34 -18.45 -11.91
N LYS A 343 25.98 -17.47 -11.09
CA LYS A 343 26.56 -16.12 -11.14
C LYS A 343 28.05 -16.12 -10.77
N TYR A 344 28.47 -17.02 -9.89
CA TYR A 344 29.89 -17.24 -9.55
C TYR A 344 30.64 -17.86 -10.74
N LEU A 345 30.06 -18.82 -11.45
CA LEU A 345 30.65 -19.44 -12.64
C LEU A 345 30.73 -18.50 -13.85
N GLU A 346 29.77 -17.59 -14.02
CA GLU A 346 29.81 -16.56 -15.08
C GLU A 346 30.83 -15.46 -14.83
N SER A 347 31.37 -15.35 -13.60
CA SER A 347 32.40 -14.36 -13.24
C SER A 347 33.83 -14.85 -13.49
N PHE A 348 34.01 -16.10 -13.92
CA PHE A 348 35.26 -16.71 -14.35
C PHE A 348 35.26 -16.96 -15.87
#